data_eafbd8bf496f1bc9ba3f99b2d3854622
#
_entry.id   eafbd8bf496f1bc9ba3f99b2d3854622
#
_cell.length_a   1.000
_cell.length_b   1.000
_cell.length_c   1.000
_cell.angle_alpha   90.00
_cell.angle_beta   90.00
_cell.angle_gamma   90.00
#
_symmetry.space_group_name_H-M   'P 1'
#
loop_
_entity.id
_entity.type
_entity.pdbx_description
1 polymer ?
#
loop_
_entity_poly.entity_id
_entity_poly.type
_entity_poly.pdbx_seq_one_letter_code
_entity_poly.pdbx_strand_id
1 'polypeptide(L)'
;MSINTVYYQIAKDVTAADLAKIIGATDLYGPDQIVINDIESFDAAKPFSLIYQSDPELAKTLAGESAVVITNQACLPLIDPANCCLIVASPRIGFAHALAHLVTAAPVDHGTTGVSPMAEIADTATIHPSATIMPQVVIGAGTVVEAGVILHAGVKVGEDCYIRSNSVLSHCLIGNGGDIGAGSVLGAAGFGFEMTDDGVVKLPHIGLVVIDDFVSIGSGCAIDRGSLGNTHIGAHVMMDNLCHIAHNVTIGARSIIAGQCGVSGSVTVGEGVVMGGQVGIAQHVKIGDGAVLTARSGVTKDIEDGDQVA
;
A
#
# COMPACT_ATOMS: atom_id res chain seq x y z
N MET A 1 9.31 -4.75 -3.61
CA MET A 1 9.68 -3.63 -2.69
C MET A 1 9.84 -4.25 -1.32
N SER A 2 11.02 -4.17 -0.74
CA SER A 2 11.33 -4.74 0.57
C SER A 2 10.43 -4.18 1.66
N ILE A 3 10.16 -4.98 2.69
CA ILE A 3 9.39 -4.52 3.84
C ILE A 3 10.02 -3.24 4.42
N ASN A 4 9.20 -2.26 4.72
CA ASN A 4 9.70 -1.00 5.28
C ASN A 4 9.99 -1.18 6.78
N THR A 5 11.27 -1.27 7.13
CA THR A 5 11.74 -1.52 8.50
C THR A 5 11.46 -0.38 9.49
N VAL A 6 11.05 0.80 9.02
CA VAL A 6 10.56 1.88 9.87
C VAL A 6 9.22 1.52 10.51
N TYR A 7 8.36 0.82 9.76
CA TYR A 7 7.02 0.47 10.19
C TYR A 7 6.86 -0.96 10.69
N TYR A 8 7.73 -1.87 10.22
CA TYR A 8 7.58 -3.31 10.47
C TYR A 8 8.91 -3.97 10.79
N GLN A 9 8.82 -5.08 11.54
CA GLN A 9 9.92 -6.00 11.79
C GLN A 9 9.55 -7.37 11.24
N ILE A 10 10.53 -8.06 10.64
CA ILE A 10 10.39 -9.46 10.23
C ILE A 10 10.98 -10.34 11.34
N ALA A 11 10.30 -11.42 11.67
CA ALA A 11 10.82 -12.45 12.55
C ALA A 11 12.13 -13.03 11.97
N LYS A 12 13.17 -13.07 12.80
CA LYS A 12 14.50 -13.55 12.38
C LYS A 12 14.57 -15.07 12.40
N ASP A 13 15.44 -15.59 11.57
CA ASP A 13 15.84 -17.00 11.55
C ASP A 13 14.71 -18.00 11.25
N VAL A 14 13.59 -17.55 10.65
CA VAL A 14 12.50 -18.44 10.23
C VAL A 14 12.84 -19.02 8.86
N THR A 15 12.97 -20.36 8.82
CA THR A 15 13.23 -21.09 7.58
C THR A 15 11.93 -21.41 6.83
N ALA A 16 12.05 -21.78 5.55
CA ALA A 16 10.93 -22.29 4.76
C ALA A 16 10.27 -23.52 5.43
N ALA A 17 11.08 -24.42 6.02
CA ALA A 17 10.60 -25.59 6.74
C ALA A 17 9.80 -25.21 8.01
N ASP A 18 10.22 -24.18 8.73
CA ASP A 18 9.49 -23.69 9.91
C ASP A 18 8.17 -23.03 9.49
N LEU A 19 8.23 -22.20 8.45
CA LEU A 19 7.03 -21.55 7.93
C LEU A 19 6.00 -22.55 7.42
N ALA A 20 6.44 -23.63 6.74
CA ALA A 20 5.57 -24.72 6.28
C ALA A 20 4.70 -25.29 7.41
N LYS A 21 5.31 -25.52 8.60
CA LYS A 21 4.58 -26.01 9.79
C LYS A 21 3.60 -24.98 10.31
N ILE A 22 4.00 -23.70 10.34
CA ILE A 22 3.19 -22.59 10.85
C ILE A 22 1.92 -22.40 10.02
N ILE A 23 2.03 -22.45 8.70
CA ILE A 23 0.89 -22.23 7.79
C ILE A 23 0.11 -23.50 7.46
N GLY A 24 0.53 -24.67 7.98
CA GLY A 24 -0.10 -25.95 7.72
C GLY A 24 0.06 -26.39 6.26
N ALA A 25 1.25 -26.20 5.67
CA ALA A 25 1.53 -26.68 4.32
C ALA A 25 1.43 -28.22 4.28
N THR A 26 0.76 -28.74 3.24
CA THR A 26 0.59 -30.19 3.06
C THR A 26 1.87 -30.84 2.57
N ASP A 27 2.65 -30.10 1.76
CA ASP A 27 3.91 -30.56 1.19
C ASP A 27 4.89 -29.40 1.05
N LEU A 28 6.18 -29.73 0.96
CA LEU A 28 7.27 -28.80 0.71
C LEU A 28 8.20 -29.38 -0.36
N TYR A 29 8.57 -28.55 -1.35
CA TYR A 29 9.47 -28.92 -2.43
C TYR A 29 10.58 -27.87 -2.59
N GLY A 30 11.80 -28.32 -2.90
CA GLY A 30 12.98 -27.49 -3.07
C GLY A 30 13.78 -27.27 -1.76
N PRO A 31 14.65 -26.25 -1.71
CA PRO A 31 15.57 -26.01 -0.59
C PRO A 31 14.83 -25.48 0.64
N ASP A 32 14.61 -26.31 1.64
CA ASP A 32 13.80 -26.04 2.83
C ASP A 32 14.48 -25.19 3.92
N GLN A 33 15.81 -25.02 3.83
CA GLN A 33 16.62 -24.24 4.78
C GLN A 33 16.76 -22.75 4.40
N ILE A 34 16.05 -22.30 3.37
CA ILE A 34 16.01 -20.85 3.03
C ILE A 34 15.46 -20.07 4.21
N VAL A 35 16.27 -19.14 4.75
CA VAL A 35 15.83 -18.19 5.78
C VAL A 35 15.12 -17.03 5.10
N ILE A 36 13.91 -16.73 5.55
CA ILE A 36 13.08 -15.66 4.99
C ILE A 36 13.56 -14.31 5.55
N ASN A 37 14.05 -13.44 4.68
CA ASN A 37 14.60 -12.14 5.06
C ASN A 37 13.76 -10.98 4.58
N ASP A 38 12.82 -11.22 3.66
CA ASP A 38 11.97 -10.18 3.08
C ASP A 38 10.62 -10.73 2.61
N ILE A 39 9.70 -9.84 2.31
CA ILE A 39 8.37 -10.17 1.81
C ILE A 39 8.12 -9.30 0.59
N GLU A 40 7.78 -9.94 -0.53
CA GLU A 40 7.65 -9.24 -1.80
C GLU A 40 6.36 -9.62 -2.54
N SER A 41 5.96 -8.80 -3.48
CA SER A 41 5.01 -9.20 -4.50
C SER A 41 5.68 -10.19 -5.48
N PHE A 42 4.86 -10.96 -6.18
CA PHE A 42 5.37 -11.98 -7.09
C PHE A 42 6.29 -11.43 -8.19
N ASP A 43 5.93 -10.29 -8.77
CA ASP A 43 6.68 -9.58 -9.81
C ASP A 43 7.98 -8.94 -9.32
N ALA A 44 8.14 -8.79 -8.01
CA ALA A 44 9.33 -8.24 -7.36
C ALA A 44 10.12 -9.31 -6.58
N ALA A 45 9.88 -10.59 -6.87
CA ALA A 45 10.57 -11.71 -6.22
C ALA A 45 12.10 -11.57 -6.31
N LYS A 46 12.76 -11.90 -5.22
CA LYS A 46 14.22 -11.88 -5.11
C LYS A 46 14.71 -12.95 -4.12
N PRO A 47 16.03 -13.23 -4.07
CA PRO A 47 16.57 -14.23 -3.16
C PRO A 47 16.12 -14.01 -1.71
N PHE A 48 15.71 -15.09 -1.05
CA PHE A 48 15.28 -15.13 0.35
C PHE A 48 13.99 -14.35 0.65
N SER A 49 13.22 -13.91 -0.36
CA SER A 49 11.91 -13.32 -0.16
C SER A 49 10.81 -14.36 -0.02
N LEU A 50 9.79 -14.04 0.77
CA LEU A 50 8.52 -14.75 0.80
C LEU A 50 7.55 -14.11 -0.19
N ILE A 51 7.00 -14.91 -1.08
CA ILE A 51 5.98 -14.52 -2.06
C ILE A 51 4.84 -15.53 -2.05
N TYR A 52 3.72 -15.22 -2.70
CA TYR A 52 2.70 -16.23 -3.00
C TYR A 52 2.28 -16.16 -4.45
N GLN A 53 1.83 -17.30 -5.00
CA GLN A 53 1.27 -17.38 -6.35
C GLN A 53 0.24 -18.50 -6.44
N SER A 54 -0.93 -18.19 -7.03
CA SER A 54 -2.02 -19.14 -7.24
C SER A 54 -2.45 -19.25 -8.71
N ASP A 55 -1.94 -18.35 -9.58
CA ASP A 55 -2.24 -18.35 -11.01
C ASP A 55 -1.15 -19.10 -11.79
N PRO A 56 -1.52 -20.20 -12.48
CA PRO A 56 -0.55 -20.99 -13.26
C PRO A 56 0.12 -20.22 -14.41
N GLU A 57 -0.56 -19.26 -15.02
CA GLU A 57 0.03 -18.47 -16.12
C GLU A 57 1.12 -17.55 -15.61
N LEU A 58 0.93 -16.93 -14.46
CA LEU A 58 1.96 -16.12 -13.81
C LEU A 58 3.06 -16.98 -13.21
N ALA A 59 2.75 -18.13 -12.63
CA ALA A 59 3.73 -19.01 -12.00
C ALA A 59 4.91 -19.39 -12.93
N LYS A 60 4.66 -19.51 -14.24
CA LYS A 60 5.68 -19.81 -15.27
C LYS A 60 6.73 -18.69 -15.40
N THR A 61 6.43 -17.49 -15.00
CA THR A 61 7.31 -16.32 -15.18
C THR A 61 8.31 -16.14 -14.06
N LEU A 62 8.18 -16.91 -12.96
CA LEU A 62 9.10 -16.85 -11.83
C LEU A 62 10.41 -17.53 -12.18
N ALA A 63 11.49 -16.76 -12.21
CA ALA A 63 12.83 -17.29 -12.34
C ALA A 63 13.30 -18.02 -11.06
N GLY A 64 14.42 -18.75 -11.15
CA GLY A 64 15.04 -19.44 -10.02
C GLY A 64 15.76 -18.47 -9.08
N GLU A 65 15.00 -17.77 -8.24
CA GLU A 65 15.50 -16.69 -7.36
C GLU A 65 15.89 -17.16 -5.95
N SER A 66 15.78 -18.47 -5.64
CA SER A 66 15.89 -18.95 -4.26
C SER A 66 14.90 -18.29 -3.30
N ALA A 67 13.69 -18.00 -3.78
CA ALA A 67 12.58 -17.47 -3.00
C ALA A 67 11.78 -18.59 -2.32
N VAL A 68 11.02 -18.23 -1.28
CA VAL A 68 10.02 -19.11 -0.66
C VAL A 68 8.66 -18.76 -1.23
N VAL A 69 8.01 -19.72 -1.90
CA VAL A 69 6.76 -19.50 -2.63
C VAL A 69 5.63 -20.27 -1.97
N ILE A 70 4.66 -19.58 -1.40
CA ILE A 70 3.41 -20.20 -0.97
C ILE A 70 2.52 -20.38 -2.21
N THR A 71 2.18 -21.63 -2.54
CA THR A 71 1.51 -21.93 -3.80
C THR A 71 0.57 -23.14 -3.65
N ASN A 72 -0.06 -23.53 -4.75
CA ASN A 72 -0.92 -24.71 -4.84
C ASN A 72 -0.32 -25.78 -5.75
N GLN A 73 -0.93 -26.97 -5.76
CA GLN A 73 -0.46 -28.11 -6.53
C GLN A 73 -0.45 -27.85 -8.06
N ALA A 74 -1.33 -26.98 -8.56
CA ALA A 74 -1.42 -26.67 -9.99
C ALA A 74 -0.24 -25.80 -10.48
N CYS A 75 0.28 -24.93 -9.64
CA CYS A 75 1.41 -24.06 -9.96
C CYS A 75 2.76 -24.76 -9.77
N LEU A 76 2.86 -25.75 -8.88
CA LEU A 76 4.13 -26.41 -8.52
C LEU A 76 4.99 -26.82 -9.72
N PRO A 77 4.47 -27.52 -10.77
CA PRO A 77 5.29 -27.97 -11.89
C PRO A 77 5.77 -26.82 -12.79
N LEU A 78 5.30 -25.61 -12.59
CA LEU A 78 5.59 -24.42 -13.40
C LEU A 78 6.62 -23.51 -12.75
N ILE A 79 6.94 -23.72 -11.47
CA ILE A 79 7.89 -22.91 -10.70
C ILE A 79 9.27 -23.56 -10.78
N ASP A 80 10.30 -22.73 -11.01
CA ASP A 80 11.69 -23.17 -11.05
C ASP A 80 12.08 -23.86 -9.74
N PRO A 81 12.69 -25.07 -9.77
CA PRO A 81 13.05 -25.86 -8.59
C PRO A 81 14.14 -25.22 -7.71
N ALA A 82 14.79 -24.15 -8.14
CA ALA A 82 15.66 -23.36 -7.28
C ALA A 82 14.90 -22.60 -6.17
N ASN A 83 13.58 -22.42 -6.35
CA ASN A 83 12.70 -21.87 -5.32
C ASN A 83 12.21 -22.96 -4.36
N CYS A 84 11.88 -22.57 -3.14
CA CYS A 84 11.21 -23.44 -2.18
C CYS A 84 9.70 -23.25 -2.24
N CYS A 85 8.94 -24.28 -2.60
CA CYS A 85 7.49 -24.23 -2.70
C CYS A 85 6.81 -24.84 -1.48
N LEU A 86 5.95 -24.06 -0.81
CA LEU A 86 5.09 -24.50 0.29
C LEU A 86 3.67 -24.70 -0.27
N ILE A 87 3.19 -25.93 -0.27
CA ILE A 87 1.91 -26.29 -0.87
C ILE A 87 0.77 -26.13 0.15
N VAL A 88 -0.20 -25.31 -0.19
CA VAL A 88 -1.41 -25.08 0.62
C VAL A 88 -2.66 -25.09 -0.28
N ALA A 89 -3.83 -25.32 0.32
CA ALA A 89 -5.10 -25.29 -0.41
C ALA A 89 -5.42 -23.90 -0.96
N SER A 90 -5.18 -22.85 -0.18
CA SER A 90 -5.34 -21.45 -0.59
C SER A 90 -4.05 -20.67 -0.34
N PRO A 91 -3.26 -20.38 -1.38
CA PRO A 91 -2.01 -19.63 -1.25
C PRO A 91 -2.17 -18.25 -0.61
N ARG A 92 -3.27 -17.56 -0.90
CA ARG A 92 -3.54 -16.23 -0.35
C ARG A 92 -3.83 -16.28 1.15
N ILE A 93 -4.57 -17.28 1.63
CA ILE A 93 -4.80 -17.51 3.06
C ILE A 93 -3.51 -17.95 3.75
N GLY A 94 -2.77 -18.90 3.16
CA GLY A 94 -1.48 -19.32 3.67
C GLY A 94 -0.51 -18.15 3.82
N PHE A 95 -0.50 -17.25 2.85
CA PHE A 95 0.31 -16.03 2.89
C PHE A 95 -0.16 -15.05 3.99
N ALA A 96 -1.47 -14.89 4.19
CA ALA A 96 -1.99 -14.07 5.28
C ALA A 96 -1.55 -14.62 6.66
N HIS A 97 -1.60 -15.93 6.86
CA HIS A 97 -1.11 -16.57 8.09
C HIS A 97 0.40 -16.42 8.25
N ALA A 98 1.17 -16.56 7.16
CA ALA A 98 2.60 -16.31 7.15
C ALA A 98 2.93 -14.88 7.59
N LEU A 99 2.26 -13.87 7.01
CA LEU A 99 2.44 -12.47 7.38
C LEU A 99 2.08 -12.20 8.84
N ALA A 100 0.98 -12.77 9.34
CA ALA A 100 0.55 -12.61 10.73
C ALA A 100 1.60 -13.14 11.73
N HIS A 101 2.38 -14.16 11.32
CA HIS A 101 3.46 -14.73 12.12
C HIS A 101 4.80 -14.01 11.95
N LEU A 102 5.16 -13.68 10.70
CA LEU A 102 6.47 -13.13 10.36
C LEU A 102 6.58 -11.63 10.61
N VAL A 103 5.47 -10.89 10.48
CA VAL A 103 5.50 -9.43 10.48
C VAL A 103 4.86 -8.88 11.75
N THR A 104 5.62 -8.10 12.48
CA THR A 104 5.12 -7.33 13.63
C THR A 104 5.30 -5.84 13.34
N ALA A 105 4.40 -5.01 13.88
CA ALA A 105 4.59 -3.56 13.85
C ALA A 105 5.89 -3.20 14.60
N ALA A 106 6.66 -2.28 14.04
CA ALA A 106 7.82 -1.76 14.74
C ALA A 106 7.34 -1.08 16.04
N PRO A 107 8.08 -1.22 17.16
CA PRO A 107 7.74 -0.56 18.40
C PRO A 107 7.69 0.95 18.20
N VAL A 108 6.58 1.57 18.54
CA VAL A 108 6.41 3.02 18.51
C VAL A 108 6.22 3.52 19.93
N ASP A 109 6.99 4.52 20.31
CA ASP A 109 6.74 5.26 21.54
C ASP A 109 5.51 6.15 21.36
N HIS A 110 4.38 5.72 21.88
CA HIS A 110 3.13 6.47 21.87
C HIS A 110 3.03 7.48 23.04
N GLY A 111 4.08 7.62 23.87
CA GLY A 111 4.05 8.37 25.13
C GLY A 111 4.17 9.88 25.00
N THR A 112 4.42 10.44 23.81
CA THR A 112 4.60 11.87 23.62
C THR A 112 3.37 12.54 23.01
N THR A 113 2.81 13.52 23.72
CA THR A 113 1.93 14.55 23.13
C THR A 113 2.80 15.68 22.57
N GLY A 114 2.41 16.25 21.44
CA GLY A 114 3.18 17.31 20.79
C GLY A 114 4.26 16.74 19.85
N VAL A 115 5.42 17.37 19.82
CA VAL A 115 6.51 17.04 18.88
C VAL A 115 7.52 16.14 19.54
N SER A 116 7.77 14.96 18.95
CA SER A 116 8.81 14.03 19.41
C SER A 116 10.20 14.63 19.21
N PRO A 117 11.12 14.50 20.18
CA PRO A 117 12.52 14.91 20.01
C PRO A 117 13.27 14.06 18.97
N MET A 118 12.70 12.95 18.52
CA MET A 118 13.25 12.10 17.47
C MET A 118 12.67 12.43 16.08
N ALA A 119 11.86 13.48 15.94
CA ALA A 119 11.41 13.98 14.65
C ALA A 119 12.45 14.93 14.06
N GLU A 120 12.61 14.87 12.73
CA GLU A 120 13.49 15.75 11.97
C GLU A 120 12.63 16.84 11.30
N ILE A 121 12.68 18.05 11.84
CA ILE A 121 11.81 19.16 11.37
C ILE A 121 12.71 20.29 10.90
N ALA A 122 12.52 20.75 9.67
CA ALA A 122 13.26 21.87 9.12
C ALA A 122 12.97 23.18 9.90
N ASP A 123 13.95 24.03 10.07
CA ASP A 123 13.84 25.28 10.86
C ASP A 123 12.74 26.24 10.36
N THR A 124 12.41 26.16 9.06
CA THR A 124 11.38 27.01 8.42
C THR A 124 10.00 26.38 8.40
N ALA A 125 9.85 25.14 8.88
CA ALA A 125 8.54 24.51 9.00
C ALA A 125 7.74 25.13 10.15
N THR A 126 6.42 25.22 9.97
CA THR A 126 5.50 25.75 10.97
C THR A 126 4.61 24.64 11.51
N ILE A 127 4.75 24.32 12.80
CA ILE A 127 3.97 23.27 13.45
C ILE A 127 3.02 23.88 14.47
N HIS A 128 1.72 23.64 14.32
CA HIS A 128 0.75 24.09 15.30
C HIS A 128 0.95 23.39 16.66
N PRO A 129 0.88 24.06 17.81
CA PRO A 129 1.17 23.47 19.12
C PRO A 129 0.29 22.27 19.51
N SER A 130 -0.90 22.13 18.91
CA SER A 130 -1.79 20.99 19.14
C SER A 130 -1.57 19.81 18.16
N ALA A 131 -0.62 19.91 17.24
CA ALA A 131 -0.27 18.78 16.39
C ALA A 131 0.52 17.73 17.18
N THR A 132 0.37 16.46 16.80
CA THR A 132 1.13 15.34 17.34
C THR A 132 2.07 14.82 16.29
N ILE A 133 3.37 14.97 16.50
CA ILE A 133 4.43 14.52 15.59
C ILE A 133 5.20 13.39 16.27
N MET A 134 5.04 12.18 15.78
CA MET A 134 5.66 10.98 16.39
C MET A 134 7.14 10.82 16.02
N PRO A 135 7.87 9.88 16.64
CA PRO A 135 9.28 9.62 16.33
C PRO A 135 9.55 9.35 14.85
N GLN A 136 10.75 9.72 14.36
CA GLN A 136 11.21 9.46 13.00
C GLN A 136 10.37 10.11 11.89
N VAL A 137 9.46 11.03 12.23
CA VAL A 137 8.79 11.88 11.25
C VAL A 137 9.81 12.86 10.68
N VAL A 138 9.76 13.06 9.36
CA VAL A 138 10.56 14.07 8.66
C VAL A 138 9.64 15.12 8.07
N ILE A 139 9.91 16.41 8.30
CA ILE A 139 9.15 17.53 7.74
C ILE A 139 10.10 18.51 7.06
N GLY A 140 9.89 18.73 5.76
CA GLY A 140 10.70 19.61 4.93
C GLY A 140 10.46 21.11 5.20
N ALA A 141 11.33 21.92 4.60
CA ALA A 141 11.33 23.37 4.72
C ALA A 141 10.03 24.00 4.19
N GLY A 142 9.57 25.07 4.82
CA GLY A 142 8.37 25.80 4.40
C GLY A 142 7.04 25.09 4.65
N THR A 143 7.07 23.84 5.10
CA THR A 143 5.86 23.04 5.33
C THR A 143 5.10 23.53 6.55
N VAL A 144 3.76 23.61 6.41
CA VAL A 144 2.83 24.02 7.47
C VAL A 144 2.00 22.83 7.93
N VAL A 145 2.01 22.57 9.24
CA VAL A 145 1.19 21.54 9.88
C VAL A 145 0.20 22.20 10.84
N GLU A 146 -1.09 22.11 10.51
CA GLU A 146 -2.16 22.78 11.24
C GLU A 146 -2.59 22.06 12.53
N ALA A 147 -3.60 22.64 13.19
CA ALA A 147 -4.14 22.17 14.47
C ALA A 147 -4.69 20.73 14.40
N GLY A 148 -4.38 19.94 15.40
CA GLY A 148 -4.92 18.60 15.57
C GLY A 148 -4.42 17.57 14.55
N VAL A 149 -3.45 17.90 13.71
CA VAL A 149 -2.81 16.96 12.79
C VAL A 149 -2.04 15.90 13.59
N ILE A 150 -2.13 14.65 13.15
CA ILE A 150 -1.36 13.52 13.71
C ILE A 150 -0.49 12.93 12.60
N LEU A 151 0.84 13.05 12.77
CA LEU A 151 1.81 12.35 11.93
C LEU A 151 2.38 11.17 12.70
N HIS A 152 2.03 9.97 12.27
CA HIS A 152 2.53 8.73 12.87
C HIS A 152 4.02 8.53 12.57
N ALA A 153 4.68 7.70 13.40
CA ALA A 153 6.10 7.43 13.28
C ALA A 153 6.51 7.06 11.85
N GLY A 154 7.63 7.62 11.39
CA GLY A 154 8.21 7.34 10.08
C GLY A 154 7.56 8.04 8.88
N VAL A 155 6.49 8.81 9.06
CA VAL A 155 5.91 9.63 7.98
C VAL A 155 6.92 10.66 7.50
N LYS A 156 7.02 10.82 6.18
CA LYS A 156 7.86 11.85 5.57
C LYS A 156 7.01 12.82 4.78
N VAL A 157 7.20 14.09 5.01
CA VAL A 157 6.55 15.21 4.31
C VAL A 157 7.65 16.09 3.71
N GLY A 158 7.55 16.33 2.41
CA GLY A 158 8.50 17.16 1.67
C GLY A 158 8.44 18.64 2.02
N GLU A 159 9.01 19.47 1.16
CA GLU A 159 9.07 20.92 1.31
C GLU A 159 7.78 21.59 0.83
N ASP A 160 7.47 22.79 1.38
CA ASP A 160 6.35 23.66 0.98
C ASP A 160 4.98 22.97 0.97
N CYS A 161 4.79 21.97 1.82
CA CYS A 161 3.53 21.23 1.97
C CYS A 161 2.58 21.95 2.94
N TYR A 162 1.27 21.69 2.78
CA TYR A 162 0.24 22.16 3.67
C TYR A 162 -0.57 20.98 4.21
N ILE A 163 -0.43 20.64 5.49
CA ILE A 163 -1.18 19.56 6.13
C ILE A 163 -2.26 20.18 7.01
N ARG A 164 -3.51 20.08 6.55
CA ARG A 164 -4.63 20.79 7.14
C ARG A 164 -5.18 20.11 8.39
N SER A 165 -5.91 20.89 9.18
CA SER A 165 -6.38 20.54 10.51
C SER A 165 -7.05 19.17 10.62
N ASN A 166 -6.73 18.44 11.70
CA ASN A 166 -7.28 17.14 12.05
C ASN A 166 -7.01 16.01 11.02
N SER A 167 -6.06 16.18 10.12
CA SER A 167 -5.63 15.08 9.24
C SER A 167 -4.76 14.09 10.00
N VAL A 168 -4.88 12.80 9.64
CA VAL A 168 -4.12 11.70 10.24
C VAL A 168 -3.32 10.99 9.15
N LEU A 169 -2.00 11.02 9.26
CA LEU A 169 -1.09 10.44 8.30
C LEU A 169 -0.28 9.31 8.95
N SER A 170 -0.28 8.15 8.33
CA SER A 170 0.52 7.00 8.75
C SER A 170 1.05 6.26 7.50
N HIS A 171 2.21 5.62 7.58
CA HIS A 171 2.74 4.84 6.45
C HIS A 171 2.72 5.64 5.13
N CYS A 172 3.10 6.92 5.18
CA CYS A 172 3.04 7.83 4.04
C CYS A 172 4.39 8.44 3.73
N LEU A 173 4.64 8.61 2.43
CA LEU A 173 5.71 9.44 1.89
C LEU A 173 5.05 10.49 1.00
N ILE A 174 5.20 11.77 1.34
CA ILE A 174 4.62 12.90 0.61
C ILE A 174 5.75 13.72 0.01
N GLY A 175 5.68 13.98 -1.29
CA GLY A 175 6.59 14.84 -2.04
C GLY A 175 6.44 16.32 -1.68
N ASN A 176 7.02 17.20 -2.48
CA ASN A 176 7.02 18.64 -2.24
C ASN A 176 5.73 19.31 -2.73
N GLY A 177 5.35 20.42 -2.11
CA GLY A 177 4.19 21.23 -2.52
C GLY A 177 2.83 20.55 -2.38
N GLY A 178 2.75 19.51 -1.55
CA GLY A 178 1.51 18.77 -1.30
C GLY A 178 0.52 19.57 -0.43
N ASP A 179 -0.77 19.55 -0.78
CA ASP A 179 -1.86 20.13 0.02
C ASP A 179 -2.82 19.02 0.46
N ILE A 180 -2.84 18.70 1.75
CA ILE A 180 -3.67 17.62 2.31
C ILE A 180 -4.83 18.22 3.09
N GLY A 181 -6.04 18.08 2.57
CA GLY A 181 -7.27 18.65 3.08
C GLY A 181 -7.64 18.18 4.49
N ALA A 182 -8.36 19.03 5.20
CA ALA A 182 -8.72 18.81 6.61
C ALA A 182 -9.49 17.51 6.84
N GLY A 183 -9.18 16.81 7.93
CA GLY A 183 -9.84 15.57 8.32
C GLY A 183 -9.57 14.38 7.40
N SER A 184 -8.59 14.46 6.50
CA SER A 184 -8.22 13.34 5.64
C SER A 184 -7.38 12.31 6.39
N VAL A 185 -7.55 11.02 6.02
CA VAL A 185 -6.83 9.89 6.61
C VAL A 185 -6.02 9.17 5.53
N LEU A 186 -4.71 9.22 5.65
CA LEU A 186 -3.79 8.61 4.69
C LEU A 186 -3.01 7.47 5.35
N GLY A 187 -2.90 6.34 4.63
CA GLY A 187 -2.10 5.19 5.05
C GLY A 187 -2.79 4.26 6.05
N ALA A 188 -4.12 4.33 6.19
CA ALA A 188 -4.89 3.30 6.87
C ALA A 188 -4.71 1.94 6.20
N ALA A 189 -4.92 0.83 6.92
CA ALA A 189 -4.93 -0.49 6.32
C ALA A 189 -6.13 -0.64 5.39
N GLY A 190 -5.91 -1.16 4.19
CA GLY A 190 -6.97 -1.39 3.23
C GLY A 190 -7.97 -2.49 3.64
N PHE A 191 -9.02 -2.62 2.87
CA PHE A 191 -10.11 -3.59 3.08
C PHE A 191 -9.83 -4.89 2.31
N GLY A 192 -8.88 -5.69 2.82
CA GLY A 192 -8.51 -7.00 2.29
C GLY A 192 -8.91 -8.13 3.23
N PHE A 193 -9.61 -9.15 2.71
CA PHE A 193 -10.03 -10.32 3.48
C PHE A 193 -10.27 -11.52 2.58
N GLU A 194 -10.26 -12.71 3.18
CA GLU A 194 -10.67 -13.98 2.58
C GLU A 194 -11.75 -14.64 3.43
N MET A 195 -12.73 -15.24 2.76
CA MET A 195 -13.75 -16.06 3.41
C MET A 195 -13.24 -17.48 3.57
N THR A 196 -13.40 -18.05 4.75
CA THR A 196 -13.10 -19.45 5.06
C THR A 196 -14.29 -20.11 5.72
N ASP A 197 -14.26 -21.42 5.84
CA ASP A 197 -15.34 -22.17 6.55
C ASP A 197 -15.42 -21.76 8.04
N ASP A 198 -14.31 -21.32 8.63
CA ASP A 198 -14.22 -20.88 10.02
C ASP A 198 -14.49 -19.37 10.22
N GLY A 199 -14.74 -18.62 9.12
CA GLY A 199 -15.02 -17.19 9.19
C GLY A 199 -14.19 -16.34 8.21
N VAL A 200 -13.83 -15.14 8.62
CA VAL A 200 -13.13 -14.16 7.78
C VAL A 200 -11.68 -14.00 8.23
N VAL A 201 -10.73 -14.22 7.32
CA VAL A 201 -9.31 -13.98 7.53
C VAL A 201 -8.94 -12.61 6.93
N LYS A 202 -8.45 -11.68 7.76
CA LYS A 202 -7.99 -10.37 7.31
C LYS A 202 -6.61 -10.49 6.67
N LEU A 203 -6.43 -9.87 5.52
CA LEU A 203 -5.15 -9.77 4.84
C LEU A 203 -4.36 -8.58 5.40
N PRO A 204 -3.14 -8.78 5.92
CA PRO A 204 -2.29 -7.68 6.37
C PRO A 204 -1.91 -6.75 5.21
N HIS A 205 -1.87 -5.44 5.49
CA HIS A 205 -1.39 -4.41 4.57
C HIS A 205 -0.11 -3.83 5.15
N ILE A 206 1.01 -4.09 4.50
CA ILE A 206 2.35 -3.71 4.95
C ILE A 206 3.07 -2.74 4.01
N GLY A 207 2.40 -2.33 2.93
CA GLY A 207 2.88 -1.31 2.01
C GLY A 207 2.66 0.12 2.53
N LEU A 208 2.82 1.09 1.65
CA LEU A 208 2.76 2.52 1.94
C LEU A 208 1.73 3.23 1.06
N VAL A 209 1.48 4.49 1.40
CA VAL A 209 0.96 5.51 0.48
C VAL A 209 2.15 6.38 0.03
N VAL A 210 2.32 6.52 -1.27
CA VAL A 210 3.32 7.41 -1.88
C VAL A 210 2.58 8.48 -2.65
N ILE A 211 2.85 9.73 -2.34
CA ILE A 211 2.28 10.91 -2.98
C ILE A 211 3.43 11.71 -3.58
N ASP A 212 3.40 11.92 -4.88
CA ASP A 212 4.41 12.69 -5.60
C ASP A 212 4.23 14.21 -5.36
N ASP A 213 5.05 15.01 -6.05
CA ASP A 213 5.07 16.46 -5.88
C ASP A 213 3.77 17.14 -6.39
N PHE A 214 3.40 18.23 -5.73
CA PHE A 214 2.31 19.14 -6.13
C PHE A 214 0.93 18.49 -6.21
N VAL A 215 0.68 17.47 -5.40
CA VAL A 215 -0.64 16.82 -5.29
C VAL A 215 -1.52 17.61 -4.33
N SER A 216 -2.79 17.83 -4.72
CA SER A 216 -3.81 18.41 -3.84
C SER A 216 -4.90 17.39 -3.55
N ILE A 217 -5.15 17.14 -2.27
CA ILE A 217 -6.18 16.22 -1.76
C ILE A 217 -7.18 17.02 -0.94
N GLY A 218 -8.45 16.93 -1.31
CA GLY A 218 -9.56 17.58 -0.63
C GLY A 218 -9.80 17.05 0.79
N SER A 219 -10.75 17.69 1.47
CA SER A 219 -11.09 17.36 2.85
C SER A 219 -11.83 16.03 2.99
N GLY A 220 -11.56 15.30 4.08
CA GLY A 220 -12.25 14.06 4.41
C GLY A 220 -11.97 12.90 3.47
N CYS A 221 -10.88 12.95 2.72
CA CYS A 221 -10.46 11.83 1.86
C CYS A 221 -9.84 10.69 2.68
N ALA A 222 -10.02 9.46 2.19
CA ALA A 222 -9.37 8.27 2.75
C ALA A 222 -8.52 7.60 1.67
N ILE A 223 -7.22 7.43 1.94
CA ILE A 223 -6.28 6.77 1.03
C ILE A 223 -5.60 5.62 1.78
N ASP A 224 -5.92 4.39 1.38
CA ASP A 224 -5.41 3.20 2.03
C ASP A 224 -4.00 2.85 1.53
N ARG A 225 -3.15 2.34 2.43
CA ARG A 225 -1.83 1.83 2.06
C ARG A 225 -1.94 0.52 1.28
N GLY A 226 -0.96 0.24 0.44
CA GLY A 226 -0.89 -1.00 -0.30
C GLY A 226 -0.77 -2.24 0.61
N SER A 227 -1.16 -3.39 0.09
CA SER A 227 -1.00 -4.66 0.79
C SER A 227 0.47 -5.10 0.83
N LEU A 228 1.12 -5.27 -0.30
CA LEU A 228 2.56 -5.55 -0.43
C LEU A 228 3.30 -4.41 -1.12
N GLY A 229 2.78 -3.87 -2.20
CA GLY A 229 3.30 -2.68 -2.86
C GLY A 229 2.71 -1.40 -2.25
N ASN A 230 2.81 -0.30 -2.98
CA ASN A 230 2.29 0.98 -2.55
C ASN A 230 0.95 1.30 -3.21
N THR A 231 0.16 2.13 -2.56
CA THR A 231 -0.82 3.00 -3.21
C THR A 231 -0.08 4.25 -3.65
N HIS A 232 -0.18 4.66 -4.91
CA HIS A 232 0.63 5.72 -5.50
C HIS A 232 -0.23 6.79 -6.17
N ILE A 233 0.01 8.04 -5.81
CA ILE A 233 -0.65 9.21 -6.38
C ILE A 233 0.41 10.03 -7.11
N GLY A 234 0.32 10.09 -8.42
CA GLY A 234 1.28 10.78 -9.30
C GLY A 234 1.25 12.31 -9.17
N ALA A 235 2.31 12.93 -9.63
CA ALA A 235 2.51 14.38 -9.51
C ALA A 235 1.37 15.20 -10.14
N HIS A 236 1.06 16.34 -9.51
CA HIS A 236 0.00 17.27 -9.97
C HIS A 236 -1.41 16.67 -10.02
N VAL A 237 -1.69 15.57 -9.34
CA VAL A 237 -3.06 15.06 -9.19
C VAL A 237 -3.86 16.03 -8.32
N MET A 238 -5.08 16.34 -8.78
CA MET A 238 -6.05 17.15 -8.05
C MET A 238 -7.24 16.28 -7.66
N MET A 239 -7.47 16.12 -6.37
CA MET A 239 -8.56 15.31 -5.81
C MET A 239 -9.45 16.18 -4.94
N ASP A 240 -10.74 16.18 -5.22
CA ASP A 240 -11.74 16.92 -4.42
C ASP A 240 -12.16 16.10 -3.18
N ASN A 241 -13.07 16.65 -2.41
CA ASN A 241 -13.45 16.18 -1.08
C ASN A 241 -14.13 14.80 -1.08
N LEU A 242 -13.99 14.07 0.03
CA LEU A 242 -14.68 12.81 0.33
C LEU A 242 -14.39 11.67 -0.67
N CYS A 243 -13.24 11.68 -1.30
CA CYS A 243 -12.82 10.58 -2.15
C CYS A 243 -12.23 9.43 -1.32
N HIS A 244 -12.47 8.18 -1.79
CA HIS A 244 -11.84 6.99 -1.25
C HIS A 244 -10.95 6.33 -2.30
N ILE A 245 -9.67 6.17 -1.98
CA ILE A 245 -8.68 5.47 -2.80
C ILE A 245 -8.23 4.24 -2.03
N ALA A 246 -8.62 3.06 -2.52
CA ALA A 246 -8.29 1.80 -1.86
C ALA A 246 -6.83 1.37 -2.10
N HIS A 247 -6.46 0.28 -1.45
CA HIS A 247 -5.08 -0.24 -1.46
C HIS A 247 -4.56 -0.59 -2.86
N ASN A 248 -3.27 -0.39 -3.09
CA ASN A 248 -2.58 -0.71 -4.35
C ASN A 248 -3.12 0.02 -5.59
N VAL A 249 -3.86 1.10 -5.42
CA VAL A 249 -4.27 1.96 -6.54
C VAL A 249 -3.08 2.77 -7.00
N THR A 250 -2.93 2.91 -8.32
CA THR A 250 -2.01 3.87 -8.93
C THR A 250 -2.83 4.91 -9.68
N ILE A 251 -2.60 6.20 -9.41
CA ILE A 251 -3.19 7.32 -10.14
C ILE A 251 -2.08 8.06 -10.88
N GLY A 252 -2.17 8.09 -12.21
CA GLY A 252 -1.23 8.78 -13.09
C GLY A 252 -1.24 10.29 -12.89
N ALA A 253 -0.11 10.91 -13.21
CA ALA A 253 0.11 12.34 -13.03
C ALA A 253 -0.96 13.20 -13.74
N ARG A 254 -1.22 14.39 -13.21
CA ARG A 254 -2.15 15.39 -13.78
C ARG A 254 -3.61 14.93 -13.90
N SER A 255 -3.99 13.84 -13.24
CA SER A 255 -5.40 13.39 -13.20
C SER A 255 -6.23 14.27 -12.26
N ILE A 256 -7.50 14.46 -12.60
CA ILE A 256 -8.46 15.26 -11.86
C ILE A 256 -9.61 14.38 -11.39
N ILE A 257 -9.86 14.35 -10.08
CA ILE A 257 -10.85 13.48 -9.45
C ILE A 257 -11.83 14.36 -8.68
N ALA A 258 -13.05 14.49 -9.17
CA ALA A 258 -14.08 15.25 -8.51
C ALA A 258 -14.62 14.52 -7.25
N GLY A 259 -15.38 15.23 -6.43
CA GLY A 259 -15.79 14.79 -5.11
C GLY A 259 -16.59 13.48 -5.05
N GLN A 260 -16.43 12.77 -3.93
CA GLN A 260 -17.12 11.52 -3.62
C GLN A 260 -16.82 10.35 -4.58
N CYS A 261 -15.70 10.38 -5.29
CA CYS A 261 -15.28 9.23 -6.08
C CYS A 261 -14.76 8.10 -5.20
N GLY A 262 -15.04 6.86 -5.63
CA GLY A 262 -14.57 5.64 -5.00
C GLY A 262 -13.74 4.79 -5.97
N VAL A 263 -12.47 4.57 -5.68
CA VAL A 263 -11.56 3.74 -6.49
C VAL A 263 -11.21 2.49 -5.71
N SER A 264 -11.67 1.32 -6.19
CA SER A 264 -11.43 0.03 -5.53
C SER A 264 -9.98 -0.43 -5.65
N GLY A 265 -9.61 -1.47 -4.89
CA GLY A 265 -8.23 -1.94 -4.81
C GLY A 265 -7.62 -2.38 -6.14
N SER A 266 -6.33 -2.13 -6.29
CA SER A 266 -5.51 -2.53 -7.45
C SER A 266 -5.97 -1.93 -8.80
N VAL A 267 -6.68 -0.83 -8.80
CA VAL A 267 -7.01 -0.05 -10.00
C VAL A 267 -5.78 0.72 -10.46
N THR A 268 -5.58 0.76 -11.77
CA THR A 268 -4.59 1.63 -12.41
C THR A 268 -5.31 2.70 -13.20
N VAL A 269 -5.08 3.95 -12.85
CA VAL A 269 -5.56 5.13 -13.56
C VAL A 269 -4.39 5.76 -14.29
N GLY A 270 -4.52 5.98 -15.59
CA GLY A 270 -3.52 6.61 -16.45
C GLY A 270 -3.29 8.10 -16.13
N GLU A 271 -2.44 8.73 -16.92
CA GLU A 271 -2.14 10.15 -16.81
C GLU A 271 -3.26 11.02 -17.37
N GLY A 272 -3.51 12.17 -16.77
CA GLY A 272 -4.45 13.18 -17.27
C GLY A 272 -5.91 12.71 -17.32
N VAL A 273 -6.28 11.69 -16.60
CA VAL A 273 -7.66 11.20 -16.51
C VAL A 273 -8.54 12.20 -15.78
N VAL A 274 -9.78 12.38 -16.25
CA VAL A 274 -10.77 13.25 -15.60
C VAL A 274 -11.95 12.42 -15.11
N MET A 275 -12.18 12.42 -13.80
CA MET A 275 -13.32 11.74 -13.15
C MET A 275 -14.34 12.78 -12.66
N GLY A 276 -15.57 12.69 -13.16
CA GLY A 276 -16.72 13.42 -12.63
C GLY A 276 -17.08 12.97 -11.21
N GLY A 277 -17.88 13.77 -10.50
CA GLY A 277 -18.25 13.44 -9.12
C GLY A 277 -19.01 12.11 -8.99
N GLN A 278 -18.76 11.40 -7.89
CA GLN A 278 -19.42 10.12 -7.56
C GLN A 278 -19.13 8.98 -8.55
N VAL A 279 -18.02 9.02 -9.27
CA VAL A 279 -17.55 7.88 -10.07
C VAL A 279 -17.14 6.76 -9.14
N GLY A 280 -17.56 5.51 -9.47
CA GLY A 280 -17.16 4.28 -8.80
C GLY A 280 -16.40 3.37 -9.75
N ILE A 281 -15.19 2.91 -9.38
CA ILE A 281 -14.37 2.01 -10.19
C ILE A 281 -14.21 0.68 -9.47
N ALA A 282 -14.55 -0.42 -10.17
CA ALA A 282 -14.38 -1.79 -9.66
C ALA A 282 -12.90 -2.17 -9.55
N GLN A 283 -12.61 -3.18 -8.71
CA GLN A 283 -11.24 -3.64 -8.47
C GLN A 283 -10.54 -4.14 -9.74
N HIS A 284 -9.21 -3.95 -9.82
CA HIS A 284 -8.33 -4.42 -10.91
C HIS A 284 -8.61 -3.80 -12.29
N VAL A 285 -9.47 -2.80 -12.40
CA VAL A 285 -9.75 -2.09 -13.66
C VAL A 285 -8.56 -1.18 -14.03
N LYS A 286 -8.30 -1.08 -15.33
CA LYS A 286 -7.34 -0.13 -15.90
C LYS A 286 -8.08 0.98 -16.63
N ILE A 287 -7.72 2.22 -16.36
CA ILE A 287 -8.24 3.40 -17.05
C ILE A 287 -7.08 3.99 -17.84
N GLY A 288 -7.24 4.08 -19.16
CA GLY A 288 -6.25 4.60 -20.09
C GLY A 288 -5.97 6.09 -19.90
N ASP A 289 -4.85 6.55 -20.47
CA ASP A 289 -4.42 7.95 -20.40
C ASP A 289 -5.45 8.90 -21.04
N GLY A 290 -5.71 10.03 -20.38
CA GLY A 290 -6.62 11.05 -20.88
C GLY A 290 -8.10 10.64 -20.95
N ALA A 291 -8.48 9.50 -20.41
CA ALA A 291 -9.89 9.08 -20.39
C ALA A 291 -10.77 10.02 -19.55
N VAL A 292 -12.05 10.13 -19.90
CA VAL A 292 -13.02 10.97 -19.21
C VAL A 292 -14.18 10.13 -18.70
N LEU A 293 -14.34 10.06 -17.37
CA LEU A 293 -15.44 9.37 -16.72
C LEU A 293 -16.48 10.40 -16.27
N THR A 294 -17.70 10.35 -16.81
CA THR A 294 -18.75 11.30 -16.45
C THR A 294 -19.24 11.08 -15.02
N ALA A 295 -19.89 12.08 -14.45
CA ALA A 295 -20.40 11.98 -13.06
C ALA A 295 -21.32 10.79 -12.87
N ARG A 296 -21.16 10.06 -11.76
CA ARG A 296 -21.93 8.86 -11.37
C ARG A 296 -21.73 7.62 -12.25
N SER A 297 -20.72 7.60 -13.11
CA SER A 297 -20.39 6.38 -13.87
C SER A 297 -19.92 5.28 -12.94
N GLY A 298 -20.41 4.04 -13.18
CA GLY A 298 -19.92 2.82 -12.57
C GLY A 298 -19.04 2.05 -13.56
N VAL A 299 -17.72 2.05 -13.33
CA VAL A 299 -16.74 1.45 -14.25
C VAL A 299 -16.37 0.05 -13.76
N THR A 300 -16.68 -0.96 -14.54
CA THR A 300 -16.46 -2.39 -14.21
C THR A 300 -15.56 -3.12 -15.21
N LYS A 301 -15.04 -2.42 -16.23
CA LYS A 301 -14.15 -2.94 -17.28
C LYS A 301 -13.09 -1.89 -17.60
N ASP A 302 -12.01 -2.35 -18.19
CA ASP A 302 -10.94 -1.48 -18.66
C ASP A 302 -11.45 -0.44 -19.67
N ILE A 303 -10.88 0.75 -19.63
CA ILE A 303 -11.17 1.89 -20.48
C ILE A 303 -9.91 2.23 -21.25
N GLU A 304 -10.04 2.39 -22.56
CA GLU A 304 -8.92 2.72 -23.45
C GLU A 304 -8.49 4.19 -23.31
N ASP A 305 -7.31 4.52 -23.86
CA ASP A 305 -6.78 5.87 -23.85
C ASP A 305 -7.72 6.85 -24.57
N GLY A 306 -8.01 7.97 -23.90
CA GLY A 306 -8.85 9.05 -24.44
C GLY A 306 -10.35 8.75 -24.53
N ASP A 307 -10.79 7.58 -24.11
CA ASP A 307 -12.21 7.22 -24.15
C ASP A 307 -13.03 8.05 -23.18
N GLN A 308 -14.30 8.24 -23.55
CA GLN A 308 -15.30 8.88 -22.68
C GLN A 308 -16.40 7.88 -22.29
N VAL A 309 -16.62 7.73 -21.00
CA VAL A 309 -17.61 6.80 -20.42
C VAL A 309 -18.67 7.58 -19.65
N ALA A 310 -19.92 7.20 -19.86
CA ALA A 310 -21.11 7.80 -19.22
C ALA A 310 -21.86 6.79 -18.35
#